data_33956f457ecadd270ae44291d041b2d0
#
_entry.id   33956f457ecadd270ae44291d041b2d0
#
_cell.length_a   1.000
_cell.length_b   1.000
_cell.length_c   1.000
_cell.angle_alpha   90.00
_cell.angle_beta   90.00
_cell.angle_gamma   90.00
#
_symmetry.space_group_name_H-M   'P 1'
#
loop_
_entity.id
_entity.type
_entity.pdbx_description
1 polymer ?
#
loop_
_entity_poly.entity_id
_entity_poly.type
_entity_poly.pdbx_seq_one_letter_code
_entity_poly.pdbx_strand_id
1 'polypeptide(L)'
;MAEITLTPGGGFLLERTGSASILTPELLTEDQLLMKQTADDFMAREVEPRIAEIEEKKPGVLRELLKKAGDVGLLGHDVPEEHGGLGGDKLSSSLIFESMSRIGSWAVTFGAHTGIGTMPVVLFGNAAQRARYLPRLATGELCAAYALTEPSAGSDALAAKSTATLTPDGKHYRLNGGKIYITNGGIADLYTVFAKIDGEKFTGFLVDRDTPGFTVGPEEHKLGIRGSSTCAIFFEDCLVPAENVLGEIGAGHKIAFNILNIGRWKLGVGATGGAKHALELGVTFARERQQFGKPIAEVDLIRKKLGDIATQIYVSESMAIRTAGLLDARWAAVDPKAPDAQKRLLDAVEEHSIEASIIKVFGSEMLFWTADETLQIFGGAGYMTDYPIERLSRDARINRIFEGTNEINRMLVPGTVLKRALKGRLGLLGLAAEVRAEVADPSKIRREVPSGPLGAQAVKCDLAKRALGYAIARGAEKYQQQISDKQELLGGLADCIILIYAMDSAITRARQLSAARGEEAAAIAVAMTQLFVAQAHERVFDLVREMLMWMHQTEEWEKAVAEVNLYYELSRVNTFSLRRLVARHVIERGGYAIA
;
A
#
# COMPACT_ATOMS: atom_id res chain seq x y z
N MET A 1 15.61 7.87 -17.35
CA MET A 1 15.13 7.72 -15.95
C MET A 1 16.15 8.34 -15.02
N ALA A 2 15.71 9.06 -13.98
CA ALA A 2 16.63 9.50 -12.93
C ALA A 2 17.30 8.27 -12.29
N GLU A 3 18.61 8.35 -12.07
CA GLU A 3 19.35 7.26 -11.43
C GLU A 3 18.90 7.17 -9.96
N ILE A 4 18.19 6.09 -9.62
CA ILE A 4 17.72 5.85 -8.25
C ILE A 4 18.68 4.90 -7.53
N THR A 5 18.87 5.11 -6.23
CA THR A 5 19.67 4.23 -5.40
C THR A 5 18.87 2.96 -5.09
N LEU A 6 19.32 1.82 -5.63
CA LEU A 6 18.72 0.52 -5.34
C LEU A 6 19.15 0.04 -3.96
N THR A 7 18.26 0.20 -2.99
CA THR A 7 18.46 -0.32 -1.64
C THR A 7 17.78 -1.68 -1.46
N PRO A 8 18.32 -2.59 -0.63
CA PRO A 8 17.59 -3.80 -0.25
C PRO A 8 16.36 -3.42 0.58
N GLY A 9 15.33 -4.27 0.56
CA GLY A 9 14.14 -4.04 1.37
C GLY A 9 14.45 -3.97 2.85
N GLY A 10 14.00 -2.88 3.50
CA GLY A 10 14.37 -2.52 4.86
C GLY A 10 15.71 -1.77 4.98
N GLY A 11 16.47 -1.57 3.89
CA GLY A 11 17.79 -0.91 3.88
C GLY A 11 17.74 0.53 4.39
N PHE A 12 16.64 1.22 4.21
CA PHE A 12 16.41 2.58 4.71
C PHE A 12 16.63 2.73 6.24
N LEU A 13 16.56 1.63 6.99
CA LEU A 13 16.82 1.61 8.43
C LEU A 13 18.32 1.80 8.76
N LEU A 14 19.20 1.51 7.81
CA LEU A 14 20.67 1.50 7.99
C LEU A 14 21.34 2.67 7.28
N GLU A 15 20.69 3.23 6.27
CA GLU A 15 21.22 4.34 5.49
C GLU A 15 21.06 5.67 6.23
N ARG A 16 21.93 6.63 5.96
CA ARG A 16 21.75 8.02 6.42
C ARG A 16 20.56 8.64 5.70
N THR A 17 19.69 9.29 6.45
CA THR A 17 18.49 9.94 5.93
C THR A 17 18.85 11.00 4.89
N GLY A 18 18.22 10.92 3.73
CA GLY A 18 18.42 11.84 2.62
C GLY A 18 19.70 11.61 1.80
N SER A 19 20.42 10.47 2.00
CA SER A 19 21.61 10.12 1.20
C SER A 19 21.27 9.36 -0.08
N ALA A 20 20.13 8.66 -0.12
CA ALA A 20 19.68 7.92 -1.29
C ALA A 20 19.03 8.87 -2.32
N SER A 21 19.20 8.57 -3.61
CA SER A 21 18.36 9.15 -4.68
C SER A 21 17.11 8.29 -4.82
N ILE A 22 15.93 8.90 -4.68
CA ILE A 22 14.63 8.22 -4.76
C ILE A 22 13.81 8.78 -5.92
N LEU A 23 12.90 7.97 -6.44
CA LEU A 23 11.88 8.46 -7.35
C LEU A 23 10.87 9.32 -6.60
N THR A 24 10.47 10.43 -7.22
CA THR A 24 9.50 11.39 -6.66
C THR A 24 8.52 11.84 -7.75
N PRO A 25 7.32 12.32 -7.40
CA PRO A 25 6.36 12.82 -8.39
C PRO A 25 6.91 13.94 -9.29
N GLU A 26 7.91 14.67 -8.83
CA GLU A 26 8.54 15.77 -9.57
C GLU A 26 9.49 15.31 -10.69
N LEU A 27 9.77 14.00 -10.75
CA LEU A 27 10.66 13.34 -11.74
C LEU A 27 9.89 12.50 -12.77
N LEU A 28 8.56 12.59 -12.80
CA LEU A 28 7.73 11.87 -13.77
C LEU A 28 8.06 12.31 -15.21
N THR A 29 8.10 11.33 -16.11
CA THR A 29 8.27 11.56 -17.55
C THR A 29 6.97 12.05 -18.19
N GLU A 30 7.08 12.59 -19.41
CA GLU A 30 5.90 13.02 -20.19
C GLU A 30 4.95 11.85 -20.45
N ASP A 31 5.46 10.65 -20.76
CA ASP A 31 4.64 9.45 -20.98
C ASP A 31 3.89 9.03 -19.71
N GLN A 32 4.56 9.09 -18.55
CA GLN A 32 3.93 8.79 -17.25
C GLN A 32 2.83 9.79 -16.89
N LEU A 33 3.08 11.08 -17.18
CA LEU A 33 2.07 12.13 -17.00
C LEU A 33 0.89 11.97 -17.97
N LEU A 34 1.14 11.56 -19.20
CA LEU A 34 0.10 11.26 -20.18
C LEU A 34 -0.76 10.06 -19.75
N MET A 35 -0.13 9.00 -19.22
CA MET A 35 -0.86 7.86 -18.66
C MET A 35 -1.77 8.26 -17.49
N LYS A 36 -1.24 9.09 -16.59
CA LYS A 36 -2.04 9.65 -15.48
C LYS A 36 -3.21 10.48 -16.01
N GLN A 37 -2.97 11.37 -16.98
CA GLN A 37 -4.02 12.19 -17.59
C GLN A 37 -5.09 11.34 -18.26
N THR A 38 -4.69 10.27 -18.97
CA THR A 38 -5.65 9.33 -19.58
C THR A 38 -6.56 8.69 -18.53
N ALA A 39 -5.98 8.31 -17.39
CA ALA A 39 -6.73 7.73 -16.28
C ALA A 39 -7.66 8.77 -15.60
N ASP A 40 -7.20 10.01 -15.40
CA ASP A 40 -8.02 11.10 -14.84
C ASP A 40 -9.19 11.45 -15.77
N ASP A 41 -8.94 11.53 -17.08
CA ASP A 41 -9.97 11.78 -18.11
C ASP A 41 -11.00 10.66 -18.16
N PHE A 42 -10.56 9.40 -18.06
CA PHE A 42 -11.46 8.26 -18.01
C PHE A 42 -12.36 8.32 -16.76
N MET A 43 -11.81 8.63 -15.60
CA MET A 43 -12.62 8.81 -14.38
C MET A 43 -13.67 9.90 -14.56
N ALA A 44 -13.26 11.07 -15.03
CA ALA A 44 -14.14 12.23 -15.16
C ALA A 44 -15.27 12.02 -16.21
N ARG A 45 -14.99 11.31 -17.30
CA ARG A 45 -15.94 11.17 -18.41
C ARG A 45 -16.81 9.90 -18.33
N GLU A 46 -16.25 8.79 -17.82
CA GLU A 46 -16.90 7.50 -17.87
C GLU A 46 -17.39 7.02 -16.50
N VAL A 47 -16.62 7.24 -15.42
CA VAL A 47 -16.92 6.65 -14.11
C VAL A 47 -17.71 7.59 -13.22
N GLU A 48 -17.23 8.82 -13.02
CA GLU A 48 -17.87 9.80 -12.11
C GLU A 48 -19.32 10.11 -12.46
N PRO A 49 -19.70 10.29 -13.75
CA PRO A 49 -21.11 10.53 -14.10
C PRO A 49 -22.04 9.36 -13.79
N ARG A 50 -21.49 8.16 -13.63
CA ARG A 50 -22.27 6.93 -13.44
C ARG A 50 -22.22 6.38 -12.00
N ILE A 51 -21.75 7.19 -11.02
CA ILE A 51 -21.62 6.77 -9.62
C ILE A 51 -22.91 6.17 -9.07
N ALA A 52 -24.07 6.78 -9.33
CA ALA A 52 -25.37 6.27 -8.85
C ALA A 52 -25.66 4.86 -9.41
N GLU A 53 -25.44 4.66 -10.70
CA GLU A 53 -25.65 3.35 -11.35
C GLU A 53 -24.68 2.28 -10.79
N ILE A 54 -23.43 2.67 -10.49
CA ILE A 54 -22.42 1.80 -9.87
C ILE A 54 -22.88 1.40 -8.47
N GLU A 55 -23.26 2.36 -7.63
CA GLU A 55 -23.64 2.10 -6.24
C GLU A 55 -24.95 1.29 -6.12
N GLU A 56 -25.86 1.43 -7.08
CA GLU A 56 -27.08 0.62 -7.21
C GLU A 56 -26.81 -0.77 -7.81
N LYS A 57 -25.57 -1.08 -8.21
CA LYS A 57 -25.20 -2.31 -8.92
C LYS A 57 -26.05 -2.55 -10.16
N LYS A 58 -26.33 -1.51 -10.94
CA LYS A 58 -27.10 -1.65 -12.17
C LYS A 58 -26.45 -2.69 -13.09
N PRO A 59 -27.19 -3.70 -13.54
CA PRO A 59 -26.65 -4.80 -14.34
C PRO A 59 -25.85 -4.32 -15.56
N GLY A 60 -24.65 -4.88 -15.75
CA GLY A 60 -23.78 -4.60 -16.90
C GLY A 60 -22.88 -3.38 -16.77
N VAL A 61 -23.18 -2.41 -15.88
CA VAL A 61 -22.43 -1.15 -15.78
C VAL A 61 -20.94 -1.37 -15.51
N LEU A 62 -20.59 -2.19 -14.53
CA LEU A 62 -19.19 -2.46 -14.22
C LEU A 62 -18.45 -3.18 -15.37
N ARG A 63 -19.12 -4.09 -16.06
CA ARG A 63 -18.54 -4.81 -17.21
C ARG A 63 -18.31 -3.86 -18.40
N GLU A 64 -19.28 -2.97 -18.66
CA GLU A 64 -19.13 -1.93 -19.69
C GLU A 64 -17.95 -0.99 -19.39
N LEU A 65 -17.84 -0.52 -18.13
CA LEU A 65 -16.75 0.35 -17.71
C LEU A 65 -15.39 -0.36 -17.79
N LEU A 66 -15.30 -1.64 -17.40
CA LEU A 66 -14.08 -2.44 -17.60
C LEU A 66 -13.73 -2.54 -19.09
N LYS A 67 -14.71 -2.81 -19.96
CA LYS A 67 -14.47 -2.88 -21.39
C LYS A 67 -13.93 -1.55 -21.93
N LYS A 68 -14.56 -0.43 -21.59
CA LYS A 68 -14.07 0.92 -21.97
C LYS A 68 -12.67 1.22 -21.43
N ALA A 69 -12.34 0.81 -20.20
CA ALA A 69 -11.01 0.95 -19.65
C ALA A 69 -9.96 0.12 -20.42
N GLY A 70 -10.38 -1.06 -20.90
CA GLY A 70 -9.58 -1.90 -21.80
C GLY A 70 -9.33 -1.24 -23.16
N ASP A 71 -10.36 -0.62 -23.74
CA ASP A 71 -10.30 0.04 -25.05
C ASP A 71 -9.30 1.21 -25.09
N VAL A 72 -9.06 1.86 -23.92
CA VAL A 72 -8.03 2.91 -23.76
C VAL A 72 -6.72 2.42 -23.13
N GLY A 73 -6.52 1.09 -23.03
CA GLY A 73 -5.28 0.46 -22.60
C GLY A 73 -5.06 0.39 -21.08
N LEU A 74 -5.95 0.93 -20.25
CA LEU A 74 -5.76 1.01 -18.81
C LEU A 74 -5.76 -0.36 -18.10
N LEU A 75 -6.51 -1.35 -18.63
CA LEU A 75 -6.51 -2.72 -18.08
C LEU A 75 -5.26 -3.51 -18.48
N GLY A 76 -4.73 -3.26 -19.68
CA GLY A 76 -3.59 -3.98 -20.25
C GLY A 76 -2.23 -3.42 -19.84
N HIS A 77 -2.18 -2.39 -18.99
CA HIS A 77 -0.91 -1.69 -18.70
C HIS A 77 0.18 -2.62 -18.15
N ASP A 78 -0.16 -3.48 -17.18
CA ASP A 78 0.78 -4.44 -16.57
C ASP A 78 0.93 -5.77 -17.36
N VAL A 79 0.19 -5.96 -18.46
CA VAL A 79 0.25 -7.15 -19.31
C VAL A 79 1.37 -6.97 -20.36
N PRO A 80 2.24 -7.99 -20.59
CA PRO A 80 3.28 -7.91 -21.61
C PRO A 80 2.74 -7.63 -23.02
N GLU A 81 3.51 -6.91 -23.84
CA GLU A 81 3.13 -6.54 -25.22
C GLU A 81 2.84 -7.76 -26.10
N GLU A 82 3.62 -8.84 -25.97
CA GLU A 82 3.44 -10.11 -26.67
C GLU A 82 2.10 -10.79 -26.41
N HIS A 83 1.40 -10.35 -25.35
CA HIS A 83 0.08 -10.82 -24.97
C HIS A 83 -1.01 -9.73 -25.08
N GLY A 84 -0.74 -8.70 -25.89
CA GLY A 84 -1.73 -7.65 -26.20
C GLY A 84 -1.89 -6.57 -25.14
N GLY A 85 -0.96 -6.48 -24.18
CA GLY A 85 -0.88 -5.39 -23.21
C GLY A 85 0.07 -4.28 -23.64
N LEU A 86 0.42 -3.39 -22.71
CA LEU A 86 1.35 -2.29 -22.92
C LEU A 86 2.77 -2.57 -22.35
N GLY A 87 2.95 -3.60 -21.54
CA GLY A 87 4.22 -3.91 -20.89
C GLY A 87 4.77 -2.76 -20.03
N GLY A 88 3.88 -1.93 -19.47
CA GLY A 88 4.22 -0.67 -18.86
C GLY A 88 4.97 -0.76 -17.53
N ASP A 89 5.55 0.36 -17.13
CA ASP A 89 6.31 0.48 -15.89
C ASP A 89 5.40 0.48 -14.63
N LYS A 90 5.98 0.17 -13.46
CA LYS A 90 5.24 0.07 -12.20
C LYS A 90 4.82 1.42 -11.66
N LEU A 91 5.54 2.48 -12.04
CA LEU A 91 5.18 3.84 -11.68
C LEU A 91 3.92 4.29 -12.41
N SER A 92 3.84 4.11 -13.74
CA SER A 92 2.60 4.40 -14.50
C SER A 92 1.42 3.57 -13.99
N SER A 93 1.64 2.28 -13.67
CA SER A 93 0.63 1.44 -13.03
C SER A 93 0.13 2.03 -11.70
N SER A 94 1.04 2.64 -10.91
CA SER A 94 0.68 3.34 -9.66
C SER A 94 -0.16 4.58 -9.95
N LEU A 95 0.24 5.41 -10.90
CA LEU A 95 -0.46 6.65 -11.26
C LEU A 95 -1.86 6.37 -11.79
N ILE A 96 -2.02 5.34 -12.64
CA ILE A 96 -3.33 4.88 -13.11
C ILE A 96 -4.20 4.51 -11.89
N PHE A 97 -3.68 3.68 -10.98
CA PHE A 97 -4.47 3.22 -9.85
C PHE A 97 -4.79 4.33 -8.84
N GLU A 98 -3.90 5.31 -8.67
CA GLU A 98 -4.16 6.52 -7.88
C GLU A 98 -5.39 7.26 -8.43
N SER A 99 -5.46 7.48 -9.74
CA SER A 99 -6.60 8.14 -10.41
C SER A 99 -7.89 7.33 -10.26
N MET A 100 -7.85 6.00 -10.47
CA MET A 100 -9.01 5.11 -10.30
C MET A 100 -9.59 5.12 -8.90
N SER A 101 -8.79 5.52 -7.90
CA SER A 101 -9.15 5.40 -6.48
C SER A 101 -10.00 6.57 -5.92
N ARG A 102 -10.45 7.48 -6.77
CA ARG A 102 -11.41 8.54 -6.40
C ARG A 102 -12.79 7.98 -5.99
N ILE A 103 -13.16 6.81 -6.52
CA ILE A 103 -14.44 6.13 -6.25
C ILE A 103 -14.15 4.70 -5.77
N GLY A 104 -14.43 4.41 -4.49
CA GLY A 104 -14.05 3.15 -3.84
C GLY A 104 -14.60 1.91 -4.53
N SER A 105 -15.88 1.89 -4.90
CA SER A 105 -16.52 0.75 -5.58
C SER A 105 -15.89 0.43 -6.94
N TRP A 106 -15.52 1.46 -7.71
CA TRP A 106 -14.81 1.30 -8.97
C TRP A 106 -13.34 0.87 -8.74
N ALA A 107 -12.65 1.51 -7.79
CA ALA A 107 -11.26 1.22 -7.48
C ALA A 107 -11.03 -0.26 -7.15
N VAL A 108 -11.89 -0.85 -6.31
CA VAL A 108 -11.75 -2.27 -5.97
C VAL A 108 -12.12 -3.19 -7.13
N THR A 109 -13.08 -2.82 -7.98
CA THR A 109 -13.44 -3.57 -9.20
C THR A 109 -12.26 -3.58 -10.19
N PHE A 110 -11.71 -2.41 -10.50
CA PHE A 110 -10.56 -2.23 -11.38
C PHE A 110 -9.30 -2.91 -10.82
N GLY A 111 -8.98 -2.66 -9.53
CA GLY A 111 -7.80 -3.21 -8.88
C GLY A 111 -7.85 -4.72 -8.67
N ALA A 112 -9.01 -5.29 -8.39
CA ALA A 112 -9.19 -6.74 -8.32
C ALA A 112 -8.96 -7.39 -9.69
N HIS A 113 -9.41 -6.76 -10.76
CA HIS A 113 -9.17 -7.25 -12.12
C HIS A 113 -7.70 -7.11 -12.51
N THR A 114 -7.12 -5.89 -12.49
CA THR A 114 -5.77 -5.63 -13.01
C THR A 114 -4.65 -6.14 -12.10
N GLY A 115 -4.85 -6.08 -10.78
CA GLY A 115 -3.86 -6.46 -9.77
C GLY A 115 -3.92 -7.95 -9.45
N ILE A 116 -4.85 -8.33 -8.56
CA ILE A 116 -4.87 -9.68 -8.02
C ILE A 116 -5.52 -10.72 -8.94
N GLY A 117 -6.30 -10.32 -9.94
CA GLY A 117 -6.94 -11.22 -10.90
C GLY A 117 -6.07 -11.54 -12.13
N THR A 118 -5.47 -10.53 -12.75
CA THR A 118 -4.66 -10.68 -13.98
C THR A 118 -3.21 -11.07 -13.67
N MET A 119 -2.59 -10.47 -12.65
CA MET A 119 -1.18 -10.71 -12.33
C MET A 119 -0.82 -12.15 -11.96
N PRO A 120 -1.70 -13.00 -11.38
CA PRO A 120 -1.43 -14.42 -11.24
C PRO A 120 -1.10 -15.11 -12.57
N VAL A 121 -1.84 -14.78 -13.64
CA VAL A 121 -1.60 -15.34 -14.98
C VAL A 121 -0.31 -14.77 -15.59
N VAL A 122 -0.04 -13.47 -15.41
CA VAL A 122 1.20 -12.81 -15.87
C VAL A 122 2.43 -13.47 -15.25
N LEU A 123 2.42 -13.68 -13.92
CA LEU A 123 3.60 -14.11 -13.18
C LEU A 123 3.77 -15.62 -13.06
N PHE A 124 2.69 -16.38 -13.09
CA PHE A 124 2.72 -17.83 -12.82
C PHE A 124 2.11 -18.69 -13.95
N GLY A 125 1.42 -18.07 -14.91
CA GLY A 125 0.85 -18.79 -16.04
C GLY A 125 1.93 -19.39 -16.95
N ASN A 126 1.68 -20.59 -17.49
CA ASN A 126 2.47 -21.15 -18.57
C ASN A 126 2.14 -20.45 -19.89
N ALA A 127 2.89 -20.76 -20.97
CA ALA A 127 2.70 -20.12 -22.28
C ALA A 127 1.27 -20.25 -22.82
N ALA A 128 0.66 -21.44 -22.68
CA ALA A 128 -0.71 -21.69 -23.15
C ALA A 128 -1.74 -20.90 -22.35
N GLN A 129 -1.61 -20.84 -21.01
CA GLN A 129 -2.47 -20.08 -20.14
C GLN A 129 -2.38 -18.57 -20.41
N ARG A 130 -1.17 -18.04 -20.58
CA ARG A 130 -0.94 -16.63 -20.95
C ARG A 130 -1.58 -16.29 -22.30
N ALA A 131 -1.32 -17.09 -23.31
CA ALA A 131 -1.87 -16.88 -24.66
C ALA A 131 -3.41 -16.95 -24.67
N ARG A 132 -4.02 -17.82 -23.83
CA ARG A 132 -5.47 -17.98 -23.73
C ARG A 132 -6.16 -16.82 -23.03
N TYR A 133 -5.59 -16.32 -21.91
CA TYR A 133 -6.30 -15.42 -21.01
C TYR A 133 -5.85 -13.96 -21.11
N LEU A 134 -4.53 -13.69 -21.24
CA LEU A 134 -4.03 -12.31 -21.09
C LEU A 134 -4.58 -11.34 -22.14
N PRO A 135 -4.68 -11.67 -23.45
CA PRO A 135 -5.23 -10.73 -24.44
C PRO A 135 -6.68 -10.32 -24.13
N ARG A 136 -7.46 -11.27 -23.64
CA ARG A 136 -8.87 -11.04 -23.31
C ARG A 136 -9.06 -10.30 -21.97
N LEU A 137 -8.14 -10.48 -21.01
CA LEU A 137 -8.09 -9.72 -19.76
C LEU A 137 -7.63 -8.28 -20.00
N ALA A 138 -6.65 -8.07 -20.86
CA ALA A 138 -6.12 -6.73 -21.22
C ALA A 138 -7.17 -5.85 -21.90
N THR A 139 -8.09 -6.44 -22.67
CA THR A 139 -9.18 -5.73 -23.38
C THR A 139 -10.47 -5.61 -22.57
N GLY A 140 -10.57 -6.25 -21.39
CA GLY A 140 -11.80 -6.31 -20.60
C GLY A 140 -12.88 -7.22 -21.20
N GLU A 141 -12.57 -8.02 -22.23
CA GLU A 141 -13.46 -9.08 -22.71
C GLU A 141 -13.72 -10.11 -21.61
N LEU A 142 -12.67 -10.49 -20.86
CA LEU A 142 -12.79 -11.25 -19.62
C LEU A 142 -12.54 -10.34 -18.41
N CYS A 143 -13.28 -10.60 -17.33
CA CYS A 143 -13.02 -10.06 -16.01
C CYS A 143 -12.43 -11.15 -15.13
N ALA A 144 -11.42 -10.79 -14.32
CA ALA A 144 -10.79 -11.72 -13.40
C ALA A 144 -11.14 -11.43 -11.94
N ALA A 145 -11.13 -12.50 -11.13
CA ALA A 145 -11.26 -12.48 -9.68
C ALA A 145 -10.21 -13.36 -9.00
N TYR A 146 -9.96 -13.08 -7.73
CA TYR A 146 -9.01 -13.80 -6.89
C TYR A 146 -9.72 -14.41 -5.68
N ALA A 147 -9.66 -15.73 -5.55
CA ALA A 147 -10.48 -16.50 -4.63
C ALA A 147 -9.62 -17.27 -3.62
N LEU A 148 -9.14 -16.56 -2.58
CA LEU A 148 -8.29 -17.12 -1.53
C LEU A 148 -9.07 -17.41 -0.25
N THR A 149 -9.85 -16.45 0.24
CA THR A 149 -10.47 -16.45 1.57
C THR A 149 -11.59 -17.50 1.70
N GLU A 150 -11.57 -18.26 2.79
CA GLU A 150 -12.63 -19.20 3.16
C GLU A 150 -13.31 -18.80 4.47
N PRO A 151 -14.51 -19.33 4.80
CA PRO A 151 -15.20 -19.01 6.06
C PRO A 151 -14.34 -19.26 7.32
N SER A 152 -13.44 -20.23 7.28
CA SER A 152 -12.54 -20.59 8.39
C SER A 152 -11.08 -20.16 8.20
N ALA A 153 -10.72 -19.51 7.08
CA ALA A 153 -9.36 -19.18 6.71
C ALA A 153 -9.28 -17.81 6.04
N GLY A 154 -9.22 -16.76 6.85
CA GLY A 154 -8.97 -15.37 6.43
C GLY A 154 -7.50 -15.02 6.54
N SER A 155 -7.06 -14.52 7.71
CA SER A 155 -5.64 -14.17 7.97
C SER A 155 -4.71 -15.39 7.90
N ASP A 156 -5.15 -16.55 8.36
CA ASP A 156 -4.46 -17.82 8.19
C ASP A 156 -4.87 -18.50 6.88
N ALA A 157 -4.42 -17.92 5.76
CA ALA A 157 -4.82 -18.38 4.43
C ALA A 157 -4.40 -19.82 4.10
N LEU A 158 -3.33 -20.32 4.72
CA LEU A 158 -2.85 -21.71 4.50
C LEU A 158 -3.69 -22.75 5.24
N ALA A 159 -4.51 -22.34 6.21
CA ALA A 159 -5.49 -23.20 6.87
C ALA A 159 -6.75 -23.49 6.01
N ALA A 160 -6.76 -23.02 4.74
CA ALA A 160 -7.84 -23.29 3.79
C ALA A 160 -8.19 -24.79 3.70
N LYS A 161 -9.47 -25.09 3.54
CA LYS A 161 -10.03 -26.46 3.55
C LYS A 161 -10.54 -26.94 2.20
N SER A 162 -10.65 -26.07 1.19
CA SER A 162 -11.02 -26.50 -0.17
C SER A 162 -10.03 -27.54 -0.68
N THR A 163 -10.56 -28.60 -1.30
CA THR A 163 -9.79 -29.75 -1.77
C THR A 163 -9.83 -29.88 -3.28
N ALA A 164 -8.81 -30.55 -3.83
CA ALA A 164 -8.74 -30.92 -5.23
C ALA A 164 -8.25 -32.37 -5.34
N THR A 165 -8.96 -33.20 -6.10
CA THR A 165 -8.60 -34.61 -6.32
C THR A 165 -8.49 -34.86 -7.83
N LEU A 166 -7.37 -35.46 -8.26
CA LEU A 166 -7.18 -35.81 -9.67
C LEU A 166 -8.16 -36.91 -10.08
N THR A 167 -8.82 -36.74 -11.22
CA THR A 167 -9.71 -37.76 -11.77
C THR A 167 -8.92 -39.01 -12.25
N PRO A 168 -9.51 -40.21 -12.28
CA PRO A 168 -8.81 -41.44 -12.67
C PRO A 168 -8.18 -41.39 -14.08
N ASP A 169 -8.73 -40.60 -14.99
CA ASP A 169 -8.22 -40.40 -16.34
C ASP A 169 -7.06 -39.39 -16.41
N GLY A 170 -6.74 -38.72 -15.29
CA GLY A 170 -5.68 -37.72 -15.17
C GLY A 170 -5.96 -36.40 -15.89
N LYS A 171 -7.16 -36.17 -16.40
CA LYS A 171 -7.46 -35.00 -17.26
C LYS A 171 -8.02 -33.82 -16.48
N HIS A 172 -8.60 -34.05 -15.30
CA HIS A 172 -9.26 -33.00 -14.51
C HIS A 172 -8.90 -33.12 -13.02
N TYR A 173 -8.99 -32.00 -12.31
CA TYR A 173 -9.10 -31.97 -10.86
C TYR A 173 -10.56 -31.73 -10.47
N ARG A 174 -11.07 -32.52 -9.54
CA ARG A 174 -12.36 -32.34 -8.91
C ARG A 174 -12.18 -31.47 -7.68
N LEU A 175 -12.66 -30.21 -7.77
CA LEU A 175 -12.59 -29.26 -6.67
C LEU A 175 -13.87 -29.34 -5.83
N ASN A 176 -13.70 -29.29 -4.50
CA ASN A 176 -14.78 -29.21 -3.52
C ASN A 176 -14.45 -28.18 -2.45
N GLY A 177 -15.46 -27.36 -2.07
CA GLY A 177 -15.33 -26.31 -1.07
C GLY A 177 -16.01 -25.01 -1.44
N GLY A 178 -15.60 -23.91 -0.80
CA GLY A 178 -16.15 -22.59 -1.09
C GLY A 178 -15.24 -21.47 -0.64
N LYS A 179 -15.36 -20.34 -1.30
CA LYS A 179 -14.64 -19.09 -1.00
C LYS A 179 -15.65 -17.99 -0.72
N ILE A 180 -15.28 -17.05 0.16
CA ILE A 180 -16.14 -15.95 0.56
C ILE A 180 -15.49 -14.60 0.32
N TYR A 181 -16.32 -13.56 0.21
CA TYR A 181 -15.90 -12.17 0.03
C TYR A 181 -15.07 -11.94 -1.23
N ILE A 182 -15.43 -12.62 -2.33
CA ILE A 182 -14.68 -12.55 -3.57
C ILE A 182 -15.10 -11.31 -4.36
N THR A 183 -14.22 -10.32 -4.43
CA THR A 183 -14.38 -9.12 -5.25
C THR A 183 -14.43 -9.52 -6.72
N ASN A 184 -15.34 -8.91 -7.47
CA ASN A 184 -15.74 -9.27 -8.83
C ASN A 184 -16.41 -10.66 -8.92
N GLY A 185 -16.70 -11.35 -7.82
CA GLY A 185 -17.23 -12.71 -7.81
C GLY A 185 -18.51 -12.88 -8.65
N GLY A 186 -19.40 -11.89 -8.67
CA GLY A 186 -20.64 -11.93 -9.46
C GLY A 186 -20.46 -11.58 -10.94
N ILE A 187 -19.35 -10.92 -11.33
CA ILE A 187 -19.12 -10.41 -12.69
C ILE A 187 -17.91 -11.00 -13.41
N ALA A 188 -17.05 -11.75 -12.71
CA ALA A 188 -15.84 -12.33 -13.28
C ALA A 188 -16.15 -13.55 -14.16
N ASP A 189 -15.29 -13.76 -15.14
CA ASP A 189 -15.27 -14.90 -16.05
C ASP A 189 -14.18 -15.89 -15.70
N LEU A 190 -13.06 -15.41 -15.08
CA LEU A 190 -11.89 -16.19 -14.68
C LEU A 190 -11.62 -15.99 -13.19
N TYR A 191 -11.37 -17.07 -12.47
CA TYR A 191 -11.06 -17.06 -11.04
C TYR A 191 -9.72 -17.75 -10.79
N THR A 192 -8.81 -17.07 -10.08
CA THR A 192 -7.65 -17.72 -9.47
C THR A 192 -8.08 -18.31 -8.14
N VAL A 193 -8.14 -19.63 -8.04
CA VAL A 193 -8.65 -20.39 -6.88
C VAL A 193 -7.54 -21.18 -6.23
N PHE A 194 -7.54 -21.28 -4.90
CA PHE A 194 -6.61 -22.11 -4.15
C PHE A 194 -7.32 -23.28 -3.47
N ALA A 195 -6.78 -24.48 -3.68
CA ALA A 195 -7.26 -25.72 -3.05
C ALA A 195 -6.08 -26.64 -2.70
N LYS A 196 -6.31 -27.58 -1.78
CA LYS A 196 -5.31 -28.56 -1.37
C LYS A 196 -5.47 -29.86 -2.17
N ILE A 197 -4.48 -30.18 -3.01
CA ILE A 197 -4.41 -31.50 -3.63
C ILE A 197 -4.03 -32.50 -2.54
N ASP A 198 -4.76 -33.61 -2.48
CA ASP A 198 -4.63 -34.68 -1.50
C ASP A 198 -4.71 -34.18 -0.03
N GLY A 199 -5.41 -33.05 0.18
CA GLY A 199 -5.58 -32.45 1.51
C GLY A 199 -4.37 -31.67 2.04
N GLU A 200 -3.22 -31.70 1.37
CA GLU A 200 -1.95 -31.14 1.86
C GLU A 200 -1.34 -30.09 0.92
N LYS A 201 -1.26 -30.39 -0.38
CA LYS A 201 -0.52 -29.60 -1.36
C LYS A 201 -1.29 -28.37 -1.79
N PHE A 202 -1.14 -27.25 -1.08
CA PHE A 202 -1.79 -25.98 -1.39
C PHE A 202 -1.40 -25.49 -2.79
N THR A 203 -2.35 -25.46 -3.72
CA THR A 203 -2.13 -25.29 -5.17
C THR A 203 -3.08 -24.24 -5.73
N GLY A 204 -2.62 -23.45 -6.72
CA GLY A 204 -3.43 -22.50 -7.47
C GLY A 204 -4.06 -23.14 -8.72
N PHE A 205 -5.28 -22.74 -9.04
CA PHE A 205 -6.04 -23.19 -10.22
C PHE A 205 -6.65 -21.99 -10.93
N LEU A 206 -6.71 -22.04 -12.26
CA LEU A 206 -7.50 -21.13 -13.08
C LEU A 206 -8.86 -21.80 -13.34
N VAL A 207 -9.93 -21.20 -12.88
CA VAL A 207 -11.30 -21.73 -13.01
C VAL A 207 -12.13 -20.76 -13.84
N ASP A 208 -12.61 -21.23 -15.00
CA ASP A 208 -13.55 -20.48 -15.83
C ASP A 208 -14.95 -20.52 -15.19
N ARG A 209 -15.74 -19.45 -15.36
CA ARG A 209 -17.09 -19.31 -14.75
C ARG A 209 -18.08 -20.41 -15.15
N ASP A 210 -17.95 -20.94 -16.35
CA ASP A 210 -18.82 -21.98 -16.92
C ASP A 210 -18.34 -23.41 -16.59
N THR A 211 -17.32 -23.57 -15.75
CA THR A 211 -16.84 -24.87 -15.32
C THR A 211 -17.94 -25.64 -14.60
N PRO A 212 -18.27 -26.89 -15.03
CA PRO A 212 -19.30 -27.70 -14.37
C PRO A 212 -19.01 -27.91 -12.88
N GLY A 213 -20.00 -27.65 -12.02
CA GLY A 213 -19.88 -27.71 -10.58
C GLY A 213 -19.37 -26.43 -9.90
N PHE A 214 -19.17 -25.34 -10.67
CA PHE A 214 -18.90 -24.01 -10.14
C PHE A 214 -20.20 -23.21 -10.02
N THR A 215 -20.43 -22.56 -8.87
CA THR A 215 -21.59 -21.68 -8.65
C THR A 215 -21.20 -20.41 -7.90
N VAL A 216 -21.95 -19.34 -8.15
CA VAL A 216 -21.77 -18.03 -7.51
C VAL A 216 -22.96 -17.74 -6.63
N GLY A 217 -22.71 -17.37 -5.39
CA GLY A 217 -23.72 -16.96 -4.43
C GLY A 217 -24.26 -15.54 -4.66
N PRO A 218 -25.20 -15.09 -3.82
CA PRO A 218 -25.75 -13.74 -3.90
C PRO A 218 -24.68 -12.69 -3.57
N GLU A 219 -24.97 -11.44 -3.95
CA GLU A 219 -24.16 -10.28 -3.59
C GLU A 219 -24.21 -10.01 -2.09
N GLU A 220 -23.05 -9.73 -1.50
CA GLU A 220 -22.91 -9.40 -0.08
C GLU A 220 -23.43 -7.99 0.24
N HIS A 221 -24.04 -7.84 1.43
CA HIS A 221 -24.46 -6.55 1.98
C HIS A 221 -23.29 -5.91 2.75
N LYS A 222 -22.71 -4.85 2.22
CA LYS A 222 -21.47 -4.25 2.72
C LYS A 222 -21.68 -2.89 3.39
N LEU A 223 -20.79 -2.54 4.31
CA LEU A 223 -20.75 -1.21 4.94
C LEU A 223 -20.46 -0.13 3.88
N GLY A 224 -19.40 -0.31 3.09
CA GLY A 224 -18.94 0.57 2.01
C GLY A 224 -18.61 -0.24 0.76
N ILE A 225 -18.08 0.43 -0.27
CA ILE A 225 -17.80 -0.15 -1.59
C ILE A 225 -19.01 -0.96 -2.10
N ARG A 226 -20.22 -0.43 -1.86
CA ARG A 226 -21.46 -1.16 -2.08
C ARG A 226 -21.68 -1.48 -3.55
N GLY A 227 -21.24 -0.60 -4.43
CA GLY A 227 -21.35 -0.76 -5.88
C GLY A 227 -20.47 -1.83 -6.49
N SER A 228 -19.39 -2.26 -5.82
CA SER A 228 -18.57 -3.38 -6.31
C SER A 228 -19.26 -4.72 -6.09
N SER A 229 -19.10 -5.66 -7.03
CA SER A 229 -19.55 -7.03 -6.84
C SER A 229 -18.68 -7.75 -5.80
N THR A 230 -19.31 -8.43 -4.86
CA THR A 230 -18.65 -9.27 -3.86
C THR A 230 -19.55 -10.44 -3.50
N CYS A 231 -19.13 -11.66 -3.82
CA CYS A 231 -19.94 -12.87 -3.64
C CYS A 231 -19.14 -13.97 -2.95
N ALA A 232 -19.86 -14.94 -2.37
CA ALA A 232 -19.30 -16.26 -2.13
C ALA A 232 -19.32 -17.06 -3.45
N ILE A 233 -18.39 -18.01 -3.58
CA ILE A 233 -18.35 -18.97 -4.70
C ILE A 233 -18.19 -20.38 -4.15
N PHE A 234 -18.76 -21.36 -4.84
CA PHE A 234 -18.83 -22.73 -4.38
C PHE A 234 -18.37 -23.70 -5.46
N PHE A 235 -17.76 -24.78 -5.02
CA PHE A 235 -17.27 -25.89 -5.84
C PHE A 235 -17.90 -27.19 -5.34
N GLU A 236 -18.71 -27.81 -6.18
CA GLU A 236 -19.37 -29.12 -5.91
C GLU A 236 -18.98 -30.07 -7.03
N ASP A 237 -18.01 -30.94 -6.74
CA ASP A 237 -17.38 -31.79 -7.74
C ASP A 237 -16.98 -31.04 -9.02
N CYS A 238 -16.49 -29.82 -8.83
CA CYS A 238 -16.16 -28.89 -9.91
C CYS A 238 -14.97 -29.41 -10.75
N LEU A 239 -15.21 -29.70 -12.03
CA LEU A 239 -14.26 -30.36 -12.92
C LEU A 239 -13.34 -29.35 -13.62
N VAL A 240 -12.22 -29.05 -13.01
CA VAL A 240 -11.20 -28.13 -13.55
C VAL A 240 -10.18 -28.92 -14.38
N PRO A 241 -9.92 -28.54 -15.64
CA PRO A 241 -8.89 -29.19 -16.46
C PRO A 241 -7.53 -29.25 -15.75
N ALA A 242 -6.80 -30.36 -15.84
CA ALA A 242 -5.51 -30.51 -15.20
C ALA A 242 -4.47 -29.48 -15.72
N GLU A 243 -4.60 -29.05 -16.96
CA GLU A 243 -3.80 -27.99 -17.58
C GLU A 243 -4.05 -26.60 -16.99
N ASN A 244 -5.13 -26.40 -16.21
CA ASN A 244 -5.46 -25.16 -15.53
C ASN A 244 -4.83 -25.05 -14.13
N VAL A 245 -3.96 -26.00 -13.72
CA VAL A 245 -3.09 -25.78 -12.56
C VAL A 245 -2.20 -24.58 -12.84
N LEU A 246 -2.22 -23.61 -11.94
CA LEU A 246 -1.42 -22.39 -12.04
C LEU A 246 -0.09 -22.58 -11.28
N GLY A 247 1.02 -22.44 -11.99
CA GLY A 247 2.34 -22.67 -11.42
C GLY A 247 2.60 -24.15 -11.04
N GLU A 248 3.35 -24.36 -9.98
CA GLU A 248 3.75 -25.70 -9.51
C GLU A 248 2.77 -26.24 -8.46
N ILE A 249 2.47 -27.53 -8.50
CA ILE A 249 1.66 -28.22 -7.49
C ILE A 249 2.33 -28.09 -6.12
N GLY A 250 1.57 -27.69 -5.10
CA GLY A 250 2.05 -27.45 -3.74
C GLY A 250 2.74 -26.08 -3.53
N ALA A 251 2.94 -25.30 -4.59
CA ALA A 251 3.57 -23.99 -4.51
C ALA A 251 2.54 -22.82 -4.51
N GLY A 252 1.27 -23.08 -4.30
CA GLY A 252 0.20 -22.07 -4.27
C GLY A 252 0.46 -20.94 -3.26
N HIS A 253 1.17 -21.23 -2.16
CA HIS A 253 1.57 -20.20 -1.19
C HIS A 253 2.51 -19.14 -1.80
N LYS A 254 3.38 -19.50 -2.75
CA LYS A 254 4.23 -18.54 -3.46
C LYS A 254 3.37 -17.61 -4.32
N ILE A 255 2.37 -18.15 -5.01
CA ILE A 255 1.41 -17.36 -5.79
C ILE A 255 0.66 -16.41 -4.84
N ALA A 256 0.03 -16.96 -3.79
CA ALA A 256 -0.80 -16.20 -2.88
C ALA A 256 -0.05 -15.00 -2.27
N PHE A 257 1.13 -15.22 -1.71
CA PHE A 257 1.84 -14.15 -1.00
C PHE A 257 2.50 -13.12 -1.93
N ASN A 258 2.99 -13.51 -3.11
CA ASN A 258 3.53 -12.54 -4.07
C ASN A 258 2.43 -11.63 -4.66
N ILE A 259 1.27 -12.22 -4.99
CA ILE A 259 0.13 -11.44 -5.46
C ILE A 259 -0.39 -10.48 -4.37
N LEU A 260 -0.44 -10.92 -3.11
CA LEU A 260 -0.78 -10.04 -1.99
C LEU A 260 0.22 -8.88 -1.81
N ASN A 261 1.51 -9.06 -2.09
CA ASN A 261 2.48 -7.95 -2.04
C ASN A 261 2.17 -6.89 -3.10
N ILE A 262 1.75 -7.30 -4.32
CA ILE A 262 1.29 -6.39 -5.37
C ILE A 262 0.01 -5.67 -4.92
N GLY A 263 -0.96 -6.40 -4.38
CA GLY A 263 -2.20 -5.84 -3.84
C GLY A 263 -1.95 -4.81 -2.74
N ARG A 264 -1.04 -5.08 -1.80
CA ARG A 264 -0.63 -4.16 -0.73
C ARG A 264 -0.04 -2.87 -1.27
N TRP A 265 0.87 -2.98 -2.22
CA TRP A 265 1.47 -1.83 -2.87
C TRP A 265 0.41 -0.98 -3.58
N LYS A 266 -0.41 -1.58 -4.46
CA LYS A 266 -1.49 -0.86 -5.16
C LYS A 266 -2.48 -0.24 -4.17
N LEU A 267 -2.85 -0.93 -3.09
CA LEU A 267 -3.74 -0.38 -2.06
C LEU A 267 -3.14 0.88 -1.40
N GLY A 268 -1.86 0.87 -1.06
CA GLY A 268 -1.20 2.04 -0.47
C GLY A 268 -1.22 3.25 -1.41
N VAL A 269 -0.98 3.03 -2.70
CA VAL A 269 -1.10 4.06 -3.74
C VAL A 269 -2.54 4.56 -3.88
N GLY A 270 -3.51 3.64 -3.99
CA GLY A 270 -4.92 3.99 -4.12
C GLY A 270 -5.46 4.76 -2.91
N ALA A 271 -5.01 4.41 -1.70
CA ALA A 271 -5.36 5.16 -0.50
C ALA A 271 -4.89 6.62 -0.58
N THR A 272 -3.72 6.88 -1.18
CA THR A 272 -3.25 8.25 -1.43
C THR A 272 -4.17 8.99 -2.41
N GLY A 273 -4.60 8.33 -3.49
CA GLY A 273 -5.55 8.90 -4.46
C GLY A 273 -6.91 9.25 -3.84
N GLY A 274 -7.47 8.32 -3.06
CA GLY A 274 -8.72 8.57 -2.32
C GLY A 274 -8.61 9.72 -1.30
N ALA A 275 -7.46 9.86 -0.63
CA ALA A 275 -7.22 10.95 0.32
C ALA A 275 -7.06 12.31 -0.39
N LYS A 276 -6.42 12.36 -1.56
CA LYS A 276 -6.36 13.57 -2.40
C LYS A 276 -7.77 14.02 -2.78
N HIS A 277 -8.63 13.09 -3.19
CA HIS A 277 -10.01 13.41 -3.52
C HIS A 277 -10.81 13.87 -2.28
N ALA A 278 -10.64 13.24 -1.12
CA ALA A 278 -11.26 13.71 0.11
C ALA A 278 -10.83 15.15 0.48
N LEU A 279 -9.55 15.47 0.34
CA LEU A 279 -9.06 16.85 0.57
C LEU A 279 -9.67 17.85 -0.39
N GLU A 280 -9.78 17.51 -1.68
CA GLU A 280 -10.41 18.34 -2.71
C GLU A 280 -11.86 18.66 -2.32
N LEU A 281 -12.64 17.65 -1.94
CA LEU A 281 -14.01 17.83 -1.43
C LEU A 281 -14.04 18.74 -0.20
N GLY A 282 -13.16 18.51 0.76
CA GLY A 282 -13.06 19.29 1.99
C GLY A 282 -12.69 20.76 1.76
N VAL A 283 -11.75 21.01 0.86
CA VAL A 283 -11.34 22.38 0.47
C VAL A 283 -12.47 23.10 -0.24
N THR A 284 -13.11 22.45 -1.21
CA THR A 284 -14.24 23.04 -1.96
C THR A 284 -15.37 23.43 -1.02
N PHE A 285 -15.80 22.48 -0.17
CA PHE A 285 -16.85 22.76 0.80
C PHE A 285 -16.46 23.87 1.79
N ALA A 286 -15.22 23.87 2.28
CA ALA A 286 -14.77 24.87 3.25
C ALA A 286 -14.71 26.29 2.66
N ARG A 287 -14.43 26.45 1.36
CA ARG A 287 -14.44 27.73 0.65
C ARG A 287 -15.85 28.28 0.45
N GLU A 288 -16.82 27.42 0.21
CA GLU A 288 -18.21 27.79 -0.11
C GLU A 288 -19.05 28.00 1.15
N ARG A 289 -18.87 27.16 2.18
CA ARG A 289 -19.69 27.17 3.40
C ARG A 289 -19.42 28.39 4.25
N GLN A 290 -20.43 29.21 4.46
CA GLN A 290 -20.37 30.41 5.31
C GLN A 290 -20.86 30.13 6.73
N GLN A 291 -20.10 30.53 7.74
CA GLN A 291 -20.48 30.58 9.15
C GLN A 291 -19.79 31.75 9.84
N PHE A 292 -20.44 32.35 10.82
CA PHE A 292 -19.90 33.52 11.54
C PHE A 292 -19.49 34.68 10.59
N GLY A 293 -20.22 34.86 9.47
CA GLY A 293 -19.99 35.92 8.50
C GLY A 293 -18.79 35.73 7.57
N LYS A 294 -18.21 34.53 7.49
CA LYS A 294 -17.06 34.20 6.65
C LYS A 294 -17.04 32.76 6.20
N PRO A 295 -16.27 32.41 5.12
CA PRO A 295 -16.02 31.03 4.76
C PRO A 295 -15.39 30.24 5.93
N ILE A 296 -15.81 28.97 6.13
CA ILE A 296 -15.20 28.16 7.20
C ILE A 296 -13.73 27.84 6.91
N ALA A 297 -13.26 27.97 5.67
CA ALA A 297 -11.85 27.94 5.30
C ALA A 297 -10.99 28.99 6.04
N GLU A 298 -11.61 30.04 6.58
CA GLU A 298 -10.93 31.06 7.38
C GLU A 298 -10.91 30.75 8.89
N VAL A 299 -11.56 29.67 9.31
CA VAL A 299 -11.58 29.22 10.71
C VAL A 299 -10.31 28.43 11.03
N ASP A 300 -9.58 28.80 12.08
CA ASP A 300 -8.28 28.22 12.42
C ASP A 300 -8.31 26.71 12.63
N LEU A 301 -9.38 26.15 13.26
CA LEU A 301 -9.51 24.72 13.45
C LEU A 301 -9.78 23.96 12.14
N ILE A 302 -10.45 24.59 11.17
CA ILE A 302 -10.63 24.02 9.82
C ILE A 302 -9.30 24.06 9.06
N ARG A 303 -8.58 25.19 9.11
CA ARG A 303 -7.22 25.29 8.54
C ARG A 303 -6.26 24.25 9.13
N LYS A 304 -6.35 24.00 10.44
CA LYS A 304 -5.57 22.95 11.09
C LYS A 304 -5.84 21.59 10.43
N LYS A 305 -7.10 21.20 10.26
CA LYS A 305 -7.48 19.93 9.61
C LYS A 305 -6.95 19.85 8.19
N LEU A 306 -7.18 20.86 7.36
CA LEU A 306 -6.71 20.89 5.96
C LEU A 306 -5.18 20.80 5.86
N GLY A 307 -4.45 21.51 6.72
CA GLY A 307 -2.99 21.47 6.77
C GLY A 307 -2.43 20.11 7.19
N ASP A 308 -3.03 19.49 8.22
CA ASP A 308 -2.64 18.18 8.69
C ASP A 308 -2.96 17.09 7.62
N ILE A 309 -4.15 17.13 6.99
CA ILE A 309 -4.54 16.22 5.89
C ILE A 309 -3.55 16.31 4.73
N ALA A 310 -3.27 17.52 4.23
CA ALA A 310 -2.34 17.72 3.12
C ALA A 310 -0.92 17.21 3.45
N THR A 311 -0.48 17.40 4.69
CA THR A 311 0.81 16.88 5.18
C THR A 311 0.85 15.35 5.15
N GLN A 312 -0.19 14.68 5.61
CA GLN A 312 -0.26 13.22 5.60
C GLN A 312 -0.31 12.64 4.17
N ILE A 313 -1.03 13.32 3.26
CA ILE A 313 -1.06 12.94 1.83
C ILE A 313 0.33 13.07 1.21
N TYR A 314 1.05 14.18 1.47
CA TYR A 314 2.41 14.38 0.97
C TYR A 314 3.36 13.26 1.39
N VAL A 315 3.28 12.84 2.65
CA VAL A 315 4.10 11.76 3.19
C VAL A 315 3.73 10.42 2.56
N SER A 316 2.43 10.11 2.45
CA SER A 316 1.93 8.90 1.82
C SER A 316 2.37 8.79 0.36
N GLU A 317 2.22 9.87 -0.41
CA GLU A 317 2.67 9.96 -1.80
C GLU A 317 4.18 9.75 -1.92
N SER A 318 4.96 10.38 -1.04
CA SER A 318 6.43 10.24 -1.04
C SER A 318 6.87 8.79 -0.82
N MET A 319 6.24 8.08 0.11
CA MET A 319 6.50 6.65 0.34
C MET A 319 6.03 5.77 -0.84
N ALA A 320 4.84 6.03 -1.36
CA ALA A 320 4.23 5.23 -2.43
C ALA A 320 5.05 5.30 -3.72
N ILE A 321 5.43 6.51 -4.15
CA ILE A 321 6.22 6.72 -5.37
C ILE A 321 7.66 6.22 -5.20
N ARG A 322 8.29 6.42 -4.03
CA ARG A 322 9.58 5.81 -3.73
C ARG A 322 9.53 4.29 -3.86
N THR A 323 8.53 3.64 -3.28
CA THR A 323 8.37 2.18 -3.35
C THR A 323 8.11 1.72 -4.79
N ALA A 324 7.27 2.43 -5.55
CA ALA A 324 7.03 2.15 -6.96
C ALA A 324 8.33 2.23 -7.78
N GLY A 325 9.16 3.25 -7.54
CA GLY A 325 10.46 3.41 -8.21
C GLY A 325 11.43 2.27 -7.90
N LEU A 326 11.48 1.79 -6.66
CA LEU A 326 12.31 0.64 -6.27
C LEU A 326 11.86 -0.65 -6.96
N LEU A 327 10.54 -0.89 -7.03
CA LEU A 327 9.96 -2.02 -7.75
C LEU A 327 10.25 -1.94 -9.24
N ASP A 328 10.05 -0.76 -9.83
CA ASP A 328 10.23 -0.50 -11.25
C ASP A 328 11.68 -0.72 -11.70
N ALA A 329 12.63 -0.16 -10.97
CA ALA A 329 14.05 -0.32 -11.28
C ALA A 329 14.52 -1.78 -11.19
N ARG A 330 14.01 -2.57 -10.23
CA ARG A 330 14.31 -4.00 -10.15
C ARG A 330 13.61 -4.79 -11.25
N TRP A 331 12.39 -4.42 -11.59
CA TRP A 331 11.63 -5.05 -12.66
C TRP A 331 12.28 -4.82 -14.02
N ALA A 332 12.67 -3.57 -14.31
CA ALA A 332 13.35 -3.18 -15.53
C ALA A 332 14.75 -3.83 -15.71
N ALA A 333 15.40 -4.22 -14.61
CA ALA A 333 16.68 -4.92 -14.65
C ALA A 333 16.57 -6.41 -15.04
N VAL A 334 15.35 -6.95 -15.21
CA VAL A 334 15.13 -8.35 -15.61
C VAL A 334 15.07 -8.45 -17.13
N ASP A 335 16.00 -9.19 -17.72
CA ASP A 335 15.90 -9.56 -19.14
C ASP A 335 14.70 -10.51 -19.32
N PRO A 336 13.65 -10.12 -20.06
CA PRO A 336 12.45 -10.93 -20.23
C PRO A 336 12.72 -12.25 -20.99
N LYS A 337 13.83 -12.33 -21.72
CA LYS A 337 14.25 -13.53 -22.46
C LYS A 337 15.11 -14.49 -21.62
N ALA A 338 15.51 -14.10 -20.41
CA ALA A 338 16.31 -14.97 -19.55
C ALA A 338 15.48 -16.19 -19.11
N PRO A 339 16.07 -17.40 -19.04
CA PRO A 339 15.36 -18.61 -18.61
C PRO A 339 14.74 -18.51 -17.22
N ASP A 340 15.28 -17.64 -16.36
CA ASP A 340 14.84 -17.40 -14.98
C ASP A 340 14.10 -16.06 -14.81
N ALA A 341 13.67 -15.40 -15.89
CA ALA A 341 13.02 -14.08 -15.88
C ALA A 341 11.83 -14.04 -14.88
N GLN A 342 10.94 -15.02 -14.94
CA GLN A 342 9.80 -15.09 -14.03
C GLN A 342 10.23 -15.13 -12.56
N LYS A 343 11.22 -15.94 -12.23
CA LYS A 343 11.73 -16.03 -10.86
C LYS A 343 12.30 -14.68 -10.42
N ARG A 344 13.07 -14.00 -11.27
CA ARG A 344 13.64 -12.67 -10.95
C ARG A 344 12.57 -11.61 -10.76
N LEU A 345 11.48 -11.64 -11.52
CA LEU A 345 10.34 -10.75 -11.32
C LEU A 345 9.66 -10.97 -9.96
N LEU A 346 9.50 -12.24 -9.55
CA LEU A 346 8.97 -12.59 -8.24
C LEU A 346 9.91 -12.17 -7.11
N ASP A 347 11.22 -12.39 -7.27
CA ASP A 347 12.24 -11.96 -6.32
C ASP A 347 12.23 -10.43 -6.16
N ALA A 348 11.98 -9.66 -7.25
CA ALA A 348 11.84 -8.20 -7.20
C ALA A 348 10.64 -7.76 -6.35
N VAL A 349 9.50 -8.44 -6.50
CA VAL A 349 8.29 -8.17 -5.69
C VAL A 349 8.52 -8.53 -4.21
N GLU A 350 9.11 -9.70 -3.92
CA GLU A 350 9.39 -10.15 -2.56
C GLU A 350 10.41 -9.25 -1.86
N GLU A 351 11.40 -8.72 -2.60
CA GLU A 351 12.43 -7.85 -2.03
C GLU A 351 11.84 -6.62 -1.33
N HIS A 352 10.80 -6.00 -1.89
CA HIS A 352 10.17 -4.82 -1.31
C HIS A 352 8.84 -5.11 -0.58
N SER A 353 8.66 -6.34 -0.10
CA SER A 353 7.47 -6.73 0.68
C SER A 353 7.33 -5.97 2.01
N ILE A 354 8.45 -5.50 2.59
CA ILE A 354 8.46 -4.64 3.78
C ILE A 354 7.82 -3.29 3.43
N GLU A 355 8.33 -2.61 2.41
CA GLU A 355 7.86 -1.30 1.96
C GLU A 355 6.39 -1.38 1.49
N ALA A 356 6.02 -2.43 0.74
CA ALA A 356 4.63 -2.65 0.32
C ALA A 356 3.67 -2.78 1.52
N SER A 357 4.08 -3.48 2.58
CA SER A 357 3.30 -3.59 3.81
C SER A 357 3.25 -2.27 4.58
N ILE A 358 4.34 -1.51 4.64
CA ILE A 358 4.42 -0.18 5.26
C ILE A 358 3.42 0.78 4.60
N ILE A 359 3.47 0.91 3.27
CA ILE A 359 2.58 1.85 2.58
C ILE A 359 1.11 1.41 2.64
N LYS A 360 0.84 0.09 2.70
CA LYS A 360 -0.52 -0.41 2.92
C LYS A 360 -1.07 0.02 4.27
N VAL A 361 -0.32 -0.17 5.33
CA VAL A 361 -0.74 0.20 6.69
C VAL A 361 -0.92 1.71 6.79
N PHE A 362 0.12 2.47 6.48
CA PHE A 362 0.10 3.94 6.57
C PHE A 362 -0.99 4.54 5.68
N GLY A 363 -1.04 4.17 4.39
CA GLY A 363 -2.00 4.71 3.44
C GLY A 363 -3.45 4.42 3.83
N SER A 364 -3.76 3.18 4.25
CA SER A 364 -5.13 2.82 4.64
C SER A 364 -5.61 3.51 5.92
N GLU A 365 -4.73 3.71 6.90
CA GLU A 365 -5.04 4.44 8.14
C GLU A 365 -5.15 5.95 7.87
N MET A 366 -4.25 6.50 7.07
CA MET A 366 -4.28 7.89 6.63
C MET A 366 -5.55 8.20 5.82
N LEU A 367 -5.94 7.36 4.87
CA LEU A 367 -7.17 7.56 4.10
C LEU A 367 -8.40 7.55 5.01
N PHE A 368 -8.50 6.58 5.93
CA PHE A 368 -9.63 6.50 6.85
C PHE A 368 -9.72 7.75 7.75
N TRP A 369 -8.59 8.16 8.31
CA TRP A 369 -8.51 9.39 9.12
C TRP A 369 -8.84 10.65 8.29
N THR A 370 -8.32 10.76 7.06
CA THR A 370 -8.62 11.87 6.16
C THR A 370 -10.11 11.96 5.82
N ALA A 371 -10.75 10.81 5.55
CA ALA A 371 -12.18 10.75 5.27
C ALA A 371 -13.01 11.21 6.47
N ASP A 372 -12.66 10.78 7.69
CA ASP A 372 -13.31 11.17 8.94
C ASP A 372 -13.13 12.68 9.20
N GLU A 373 -11.92 13.21 9.09
CA GLU A 373 -11.63 14.64 9.28
C GLU A 373 -12.33 15.50 8.22
N THR A 374 -12.43 15.03 6.99
CA THR A 374 -13.14 15.73 5.92
C THR A 374 -14.65 15.69 6.17
N LEU A 375 -15.22 14.56 6.57
CA LEU A 375 -16.62 14.46 6.97
C LEU A 375 -16.91 15.45 8.10
N GLN A 376 -16.01 15.56 9.08
CA GLN A 376 -16.14 16.53 10.17
C GLN A 376 -16.12 17.99 9.67
N ILE A 377 -15.35 18.31 8.61
CA ILE A 377 -15.38 19.65 7.96
C ILE A 377 -16.76 19.93 7.37
N PHE A 378 -17.42 18.93 6.78
CA PHE A 378 -18.79 19.08 6.26
C PHE A 378 -19.83 19.26 7.36
N GLY A 379 -19.54 18.86 8.62
CA GLY A 379 -20.49 18.90 9.71
C GLY A 379 -21.70 18.02 9.43
N GLY A 380 -22.92 18.49 9.76
CA GLY A 380 -24.16 17.72 9.52
C GLY A 380 -24.38 17.31 8.07
N ALA A 381 -23.94 18.13 7.11
CA ALA A 381 -24.01 17.79 5.69
C ALA A 381 -23.19 16.53 5.33
N GLY A 382 -22.03 16.34 5.98
CA GLY A 382 -21.18 15.16 5.75
C GLY A 382 -21.81 13.84 6.18
N TYR A 383 -22.84 13.87 7.02
CA TYR A 383 -23.57 12.70 7.48
C TYR A 383 -24.75 12.32 6.57
N MET A 384 -25.05 13.16 5.57
CA MET A 384 -26.16 12.98 4.67
C MET A 384 -25.69 12.36 3.36
N THR A 385 -26.50 11.43 2.79
CA THR A 385 -26.18 10.70 1.56
C THR A 385 -26.13 11.56 0.29
N ASP A 386 -26.59 12.81 0.38
CA ASP A 386 -26.52 13.81 -0.69
C ASP A 386 -25.07 14.26 -0.98
N TYR A 387 -24.16 14.02 -0.03
CA TYR A 387 -22.77 14.47 -0.14
C TYR A 387 -21.80 13.30 -0.28
N PRO A 388 -20.83 13.37 -1.20
CA PRO A 388 -19.98 12.25 -1.56
C PRO A 388 -19.06 11.77 -0.41
N ILE A 389 -18.81 12.62 0.59
CA ILE A 389 -17.87 12.31 1.68
C ILE A 389 -18.39 11.21 2.61
N GLU A 390 -19.72 11.06 2.79
CA GLU A 390 -20.28 9.99 3.62
C GLU A 390 -19.95 8.62 3.02
N ARG A 391 -20.11 8.47 1.67
CA ARG A 391 -19.77 7.26 0.93
C ARG A 391 -18.27 6.99 1.03
N LEU A 392 -17.42 7.98 0.76
CA LEU A 392 -15.96 7.85 0.85
C LEU A 392 -15.54 7.38 2.25
N SER A 393 -16.18 7.88 3.32
CA SER A 393 -15.90 7.46 4.69
C SER A 393 -16.24 6.00 4.94
N ARG A 394 -17.36 5.49 4.41
CA ARG A 394 -17.71 4.07 4.48
C ARG A 394 -16.76 3.21 3.66
N ASP A 395 -16.41 3.65 2.46
CA ASP A 395 -15.53 2.94 1.53
C ASP A 395 -14.10 2.84 2.06
N ALA A 396 -13.60 3.88 2.71
CA ALA A 396 -12.26 3.91 3.27
C ALA A 396 -12.01 2.82 4.31
N ARG A 397 -13.05 2.39 5.05
CA ARG A 397 -12.89 1.49 6.20
C ARG A 397 -12.35 0.10 5.85
N ILE A 398 -12.71 -0.45 4.69
CA ILE A 398 -12.30 -1.80 4.29
C ILE A 398 -10.79 -1.91 4.03
N ASN A 399 -10.13 -0.80 3.65
CA ASN A 399 -8.71 -0.78 3.32
C ASN A 399 -7.80 -1.23 4.47
N ARG A 400 -8.27 -1.14 5.72
CA ARG A 400 -7.55 -1.64 6.90
C ARG A 400 -7.71 -3.15 7.12
N ILE A 401 -8.61 -3.81 6.37
CA ILE A 401 -9.01 -5.22 6.57
C ILE A 401 -8.46 -6.13 5.47
N PHE A 402 -8.77 -5.84 4.19
CA PHE A 402 -8.33 -6.70 3.09
C PHE A 402 -6.84 -6.52 2.74
N GLU A 403 -6.29 -7.38 1.87
CA GLU A 403 -4.84 -7.49 1.56
C GLU A 403 -3.98 -7.83 2.80
N GLY A 404 -4.57 -8.62 3.72
CA GLY A 404 -4.08 -8.83 5.07
C GLY A 404 -4.42 -7.64 5.98
N THR A 405 -4.97 -7.92 7.16
CA THR A 405 -5.32 -6.83 8.10
C THR A 405 -4.08 -5.99 8.43
N ASN A 406 -4.29 -4.77 8.91
CA ASN A 406 -3.17 -3.91 9.30
C ASN A 406 -2.32 -4.55 10.40
N GLU A 407 -2.94 -5.34 11.29
CA GLU A 407 -2.26 -6.11 12.33
C GLU A 407 -1.36 -7.19 11.72
N ILE A 408 -1.83 -7.94 10.71
CA ILE A 408 -1.01 -8.94 9.98
C ILE A 408 0.17 -8.26 9.28
N ASN A 409 -0.05 -7.11 8.65
CA ASN A 409 1.05 -6.36 8.02
C ASN A 409 2.04 -5.82 9.06
N ARG A 410 1.57 -5.39 10.25
CA ARG A 410 2.44 -5.02 11.37
C ARG A 410 3.28 -6.18 11.89
N MET A 411 2.77 -7.40 11.87
CA MET A 411 3.56 -8.59 12.18
C MET A 411 4.58 -8.91 11.08
N LEU A 412 4.19 -8.74 9.82
CA LEU A 412 5.03 -9.05 8.66
C LEU A 412 6.26 -8.11 8.58
N VAL A 413 6.11 -6.82 8.82
CA VAL A 413 7.17 -5.82 8.69
C VAL A 413 8.37 -6.16 9.59
N PRO A 414 8.28 -6.17 10.92
CA PRO A 414 9.43 -6.51 11.79
C PRO A 414 9.84 -7.98 11.66
N GLY A 415 8.90 -8.90 11.45
CA GLY A 415 9.21 -10.31 11.24
C GLY A 415 10.12 -10.53 10.03
N THR A 416 9.87 -9.81 8.91
CA THR A 416 10.73 -9.87 7.72
C THR A 416 12.07 -9.18 7.95
N VAL A 417 12.10 -8.02 8.62
CA VAL A 417 13.32 -7.30 9.01
C VAL A 417 14.23 -8.20 9.84
N LEU A 418 13.70 -8.83 10.90
CA LEU A 418 14.44 -9.75 11.77
C LEU A 418 14.93 -11.00 11.01
N LYS A 419 14.07 -11.60 10.18
CA LYS A 419 14.45 -12.76 9.35
C LYS A 419 15.58 -12.45 8.39
N ARG A 420 15.58 -11.25 7.75
CA ARG A 420 16.65 -10.79 6.86
C ARG A 420 17.95 -10.53 7.63
N ALA A 421 17.86 -9.94 8.83
CA ALA A 421 19.01 -9.74 9.70
C ALA A 421 19.68 -11.06 10.09
N LEU A 422 18.90 -12.05 10.52
CA LEU A 422 19.40 -13.38 10.90
C LEU A 422 20.03 -14.13 9.72
N LYS A 423 19.58 -13.87 8.49
CA LYS A 423 20.14 -14.46 7.26
C LYS A 423 21.31 -13.65 6.67
N GLY A 424 21.75 -12.58 7.33
CA GLY A 424 22.82 -11.71 6.84
C GLY A 424 22.45 -10.86 5.61
N ARG A 425 21.14 -10.79 5.25
CA ARG A 425 20.64 -9.98 4.12
C ARG A 425 20.38 -8.52 4.49
N LEU A 426 20.35 -8.18 5.79
CA LEU A 426 20.19 -6.83 6.31
C LEU A 426 21.12 -6.62 7.49
N GLY A 427 21.95 -5.57 7.48
CA GLY A 427 23.01 -5.31 8.45
C GLY A 427 22.54 -4.86 9.85
N LEU A 428 21.36 -5.29 10.29
CA LEU A 428 20.75 -4.88 11.56
C LEU A 428 21.56 -5.28 12.79
N LEU A 429 22.31 -6.39 12.73
CA LEU A 429 23.23 -6.81 13.80
C LEU A 429 24.37 -5.81 13.98
N GLY A 430 24.86 -5.19 12.89
CA GLY A 430 25.82 -4.10 12.92
C GLY A 430 25.25 -2.86 13.63
N LEU A 431 24.01 -2.46 13.27
CA LEU A 431 23.31 -1.38 13.95
C LEU A 431 23.19 -1.63 15.46
N ALA A 432 22.83 -2.85 15.88
CA ALA A 432 22.74 -3.19 17.30
C ALA A 432 24.09 -3.08 18.02
N ALA A 433 25.20 -3.46 17.37
CA ALA A 433 26.55 -3.31 17.93
C ALA A 433 26.97 -1.83 18.04
N GLU A 434 26.68 -1.02 17.01
CA GLU A 434 26.91 0.43 17.03
C GLU A 434 26.14 1.11 18.17
N VAL A 435 24.85 0.82 18.30
CA VAL A 435 24.00 1.37 19.37
C VAL A 435 24.53 1.01 20.76
N ARG A 436 25.01 -0.21 20.99
CA ARG A 436 25.65 -0.59 22.27
C ARG A 436 26.92 0.24 22.55
N ALA A 437 27.72 0.46 21.52
CA ALA A 437 28.94 1.26 21.65
C ALA A 437 28.62 2.75 21.91
N GLU A 438 27.56 3.26 21.30
CA GLU A 438 27.08 4.64 21.50
C GLU A 438 26.47 4.84 22.90
N VAL A 439 25.76 3.86 23.45
CA VAL A 439 25.24 3.90 24.83
C VAL A 439 26.37 3.87 25.84
N ALA A 440 27.41 3.06 25.58
CA ALA A 440 28.61 3.01 26.44
C ALA A 440 29.45 4.29 26.36
N ASP A 441 29.46 4.96 25.23
CA ASP A 441 30.18 6.21 24.97
C ASP A 441 29.32 7.16 24.12
N PRO A 442 28.49 8.01 24.76
CA PRO A 442 27.59 8.93 24.05
C PRO A 442 28.25 9.91 23.09
N SER A 443 29.57 10.14 23.21
CA SER A 443 30.32 11.00 22.29
C SER A 443 30.39 10.44 20.87
N LYS A 444 30.11 9.14 20.70
CA LYS A 444 30.04 8.46 19.40
C LYS A 444 28.72 8.69 18.66
N ILE A 445 27.68 9.20 19.32
CA ILE A 445 26.40 9.49 18.70
C ILE A 445 26.57 10.61 17.66
N ARG A 446 26.38 10.29 16.40
CA ARG A 446 26.51 11.24 15.30
C ARG A 446 25.37 12.24 15.28
N ARG A 447 25.72 13.54 15.41
CA ARG A 447 24.77 14.66 15.40
C ARG A 447 25.15 15.73 14.38
N GLU A 448 26.04 15.40 13.44
CA GLU A 448 26.41 16.33 12.38
C GLU A 448 25.19 16.63 11.51
N VAL A 449 24.82 17.90 11.45
CA VAL A 449 23.70 18.37 10.65
C VAL A 449 24.14 18.49 9.19
N PRO A 450 23.56 17.69 8.27
CA PRO A 450 23.87 17.82 6.85
C PRO A 450 23.52 19.21 6.33
N SER A 451 24.31 19.73 5.38
CA SER A 451 24.03 21.01 4.70
C SER A 451 22.70 20.99 3.92
N GLY A 452 22.14 22.16 3.68
CA GLY A 452 20.88 22.35 2.95
C GLY A 452 19.63 22.19 3.81
N PRO A 453 18.43 22.25 3.18
CA PRO A 453 17.16 22.21 3.91
C PRO A 453 16.98 20.87 4.64
N LEU A 454 16.23 20.91 5.74
CA LEU A 454 15.87 19.73 6.55
C LEU A 454 17.06 18.95 7.17
N GLY A 455 18.24 19.55 7.27
CA GLY A 455 19.39 18.89 7.89
C GLY A 455 19.12 18.42 9.32
N ALA A 456 18.53 19.28 10.16
CA ALA A 456 18.13 18.93 11.53
C ALA A 456 17.06 17.81 11.55
N GLN A 457 16.11 17.79 10.60
CA GLN A 457 15.12 16.75 10.48
C GLN A 457 15.73 15.41 10.05
N ALA A 458 16.76 15.42 9.19
CA ALA A 458 17.51 14.23 8.82
C ALA A 458 18.22 13.62 10.05
N VAL A 459 18.86 14.44 10.87
CA VAL A 459 19.46 13.97 12.15
C VAL A 459 18.41 13.35 13.05
N LYS A 460 17.23 13.97 13.21
CA LYS A 460 16.14 13.40 14.02
C LYS A 460 15.68 12.04 13.51
N CYS A 461 15.57 11.87 12.20
CA CYS A 461 15.20 10.58 11.61
C CYS A 461 16.30 9.53 11.86
N ASP A 462 17.57 9.89 11.71
CA ASP A 462 18.70 8.98 12.01
C ASP A 462 18.74 8.59 13.50
N LEU A 463 18.49 9.52 14.41
CA LEU A 463 18.39 9.24 15.85
C LEU A 463 17.18 8.34 16.17
N ALA A 464 16.05 8.49 15.47
CA ALA A 464 14.90 7.58 15.58
C ALA A 464 15.26 6.15 15.10
N LYS A 465 16.08 5.99 14.04
CA LYS A 465 16.63 4.69 13.62
C LYS A 465 17.48 4.05 14.72
N ARG A 466 18.31 4.85 15.43
CA ARG A 466 19.11 4.39 16.59
C ARG A 466 18.23 3.94 17.75
N ALA A 467 17.19 4.73 18.10
CA ALA A 467 16.24 4.36 19.14
C ALA A 467 15.51 3.04 18.83
N LEU A 468 15.06 2.86 17.57
CA LEU A 468 14.50 1.59 17.10
C LEU A 468 15.51 0.45 17.19
N GLY A 469 16.77 0.67 16.75
CA GLY A 469 17.86 -0.32 16.85
C GLY A 469 18.10 -0.76 18.30
N TYR A 470 18.03 0.19 19.23
CA TYR A 470 18.14 -0.08 20.67
C TYR A 470 16.98 -0.98 21.15
N ALA A 471 15.71 -0.65 20.80
CA ALA A 471 14.57 -1.45 21.18
C ALA A 471 14.62 -2.89 20.61
N ILE A 472 15.04 -3.02 19.35
CA ILE A 472 15.23 -4.35 18.71
C ILE A 472 16.33 -5.15 19.44
N ALA A 473 17.47 -4.52 19.76
CA ALA A 473 18.57 -5.18 20.47
C ALA A 473 18.12 -5.69 21.85
N ARG A 474 17.42 -4.85 22.63
CA ARG A 474 16.89 -5.21 23.96
C ARG A 474 15.83 -6.31 23.87
N GLY A 475 14.94 -6.25 22.89
CA GLY A 475 13.93 -7.29 22.64
C GLY A 475 14.57 -8.63 22.25
N ALA A 476 15.56 -8.62 21.36
CA ALA A 476 16.29 -9.81 20.94
C ALA A 476 17.09 -10.45 22.08
N GLU A 477 17.73 -9.65 22.93
CA GLU A 477 18.45 -10.12 24.12
C GLU A 477 17.52 -10.83 25.11
N LYS A 478 16.34 -10.23 25.36
CA LYS A 478 15.39 -10.75 26.35
C LYS A 478 14.62 -11.96 25.86
N TYR A 479 14.12 -11.94 24.63
CA TYR A 479 13.18 -12.96 24.13
C TYR A 479 13.81 -13.95 23.15
N GLN A 480 14.99 -13.65 22.59
CA GLN A 480 15.67 -14.53 21.64
C GLN A 480 14.72 -14.99 20.50
N GLN A 481 14.59 -16.29 20.28
CA GLN A 481 13.70 -16.84 19.25
C GLN A 481 12.20 -16.62 19.56
N GLN A 482 11.83 -16.40 20.82
CA GLN A 482 10.45 -16.16 21.23
C GLN A 482 9.98 -14.71 20.92
N ILE A 483 10.83 -13.85 20.39
CA ILE A 483 10.45 -12.49 20.00
C ILE A 483 9.31 -12.50 18.96
N SER A 484 9.25 -13.53 18.10
CA SER A 484 8.18 -13.71 17.11
C SER A 484 6.78 -13.87 17.71
N ASP A 485 6.69 -14.31 18.98
CA ASP A 485 5.44 -14.54 19.67
C ASP A 485 4.98 -13.30 20.45
N LYS A 486 5.79 -12.24 20.51
CA LYS A 486 5.53 -11.01 21.24
C LYS A 486 4.84 -9.98 20.33
N GLN A 487 3.57 -10.21 20.03
CA GLN A 487 2.82 -9.45 19.00
C GLN A 487 2.72 -7.96 19.32
N GLU A 488 2.53 -7.55 20.57
CA GLU A 488 2.47 -6.13 20.97
C GLU A 488 3.82 -5.43 20.75
N LEU A 489 4.94 -6.11 21.10
CA LEU A 489 6.27 -5.61 20.82
C LEU A 489 6.52 -5.47 19.31
N LEU A 490 6.16 -6.51 18.53
CA LEU A 490 6.29 -6.45 17.07
C LEU A 490 5.42 -5.35 16.46
N GLY A 491 4.21 -5.13 16.99
CA GLY A 491 3.34 -4.02 16.59
C GLY A 491 3.99 -2.66 16.83
N GLY A 492 4.57 -2.44 18.00
CA GLY A 492 5.30 -1.20 18.33
C GLY A 492 6.53 -1.00 17.44
N LEU A 493 7.31 -2.06 17.20
CA LEU A 493 8.45 -2.02 16.25
C LEU A 493 7.98 -1.68 14.84
N ALA A 494 6.87 -2.26 14.37
CA ALA A 494 6.29 -1.96 13.07
C ALA A 494 5.91 -0.49 12.93
N ASP A 495 5.22 0.08 13.92
CA ASP A 495 4.83 1.49 13.91
C ASP A 495 6.05 2.42 13.90
N CYS A 496 7.13 2.10 14.62
CA CYS A 496 8.38 2.83 14.52
C CYS A 496 9.00 2.73 13.12
N ILE A 497 9.05 1.53 12.52
CA ILE A 497 9.60 1.30 11.17
C ILE A 497 8.78 2.09 10.13
N ILE A 498 7.46 2.08 10.22
CA ILE A 498 6.54 2.82 9.35
C ILE A 498 6.83 4.33 9.43
N LEU A 499 6.89 4.88 10.64
CA LEU A 499 7.17 6.31 10.87
C LEU A 499 8.56 6.73 10.38
N ILE A 500 9.57 5.88 10.55
CA ILE A 500 10.93 6.11 10.05
C ILE A 500 10.95 6.14 8.52
N TYR A 501 10.30 5.16 7.84
CA TYR A 501 10.21 5.17 6.38
C TYR A 501 9.48 6.39 5.85
N ALA A 502 8.43 6.81 6.54
CA ALA A 502 7.67 8.01 6.25
C ALA A 502 8.51 9.28 6.38
N MET A 503 9.24 9.44 7.49
CA MET A 503 10.15 10.58 7.70
C MET A 503 11.26 10.61 6.64
N ASP A 504 11.93 9.48 6.42
CA ASP A 504 13.05 9.37 5.47
C ASP A 504 12.60 9.70 4.03
N SER A 505 11.43 9.19 3.60
CA SER A 505 10.88 9.44 2.28
C SER A 505 10.50 10.90 2.07
N ALA A 506 9.83 11.53 3.05
CA ALA A 506 9.43 12.93 2.99
C ALA A 506 10.64 13.88 2.97
N ILE A 507 11.64 13.62 3.83
CA ILE A 507 12.87 14.42 3.91
C ILE A 507 13.64 14.32 2.60
N THR A 508 13.83 13.10 2.08
CA THR A 508 14.59 12.87 0.85
C THR A 508 13.93 13.56 -0.34
N ARG A 509 12.60 13.43 -0.51
CA ARG A 509 11.84 14.11 -1.56
C ARG A 509 11.99 15.63 -1.48
N ALA A 510 11.78 16.24 -0.31
CA ALA A 510 11.86 17.69 -0.18
C ALA A 510 13.27 18.22 -0.46
N ARG A 511 14.33 17.47 -0.05
CA ARG A 511 15.71 17.83 -0.36
C ARG A 511 16.03 17.72 -1.85
N GLN A 512 15.57 16.67 -2.53
CA GLN A 512 15.73 16.51 -3.98
C GLN A 512 15.00 17.61 -4.74
N LEU A 513 13.78 17.95 -4.33
CA LEU A 513 13.00 19.03 -4.93
C LEU A 513 13.72 20.39 -4.76
N SER A 514 14.22 20.69 -3.55
CA SER A 514 14.98 21.91 -3.28
C SER A 514 16.26 21.99 -4.11
N ALA A 515 16.98 20.88 -4.25
CA ALA A 515 18.19 20.85 -5.07
C ALA A 515 17.90 21.04 -6.57
N ALA A 516 16.78 20.51 -7.06
CA ALA A 516 16.42 20.56 -8.47
C ALA A 516 15.74 21.87 -8.90
N ARG A 517 14.89 22.47 -8.04
CA ARG A 517 14.03 23.61 -8.39
C ARG A 517 14.22 24.85 -7.49
N GLY A 518 15.12 24.77 -6.51
CA GLY A 518 15.39 25.85 -5.56
C GLY A 518 14.48 25.81 -4.32
N GLU A 519 14.87 26.60 -3.30
CA GLU A 519 14.21 26.61 -1.98
C GLU A 519 12.78 27.13 -2.02
N GLU A 520 12.51 28.14 -2.88
CA GLU A 520 11.17 28.72 -3.02
C GLU A 520 10.16 27.69 -3.54
N ALA A 521 10.50 26.95 -4.60
CA ALA A 521 9.66 25.90 -5.16
C ALA A 521 9.46 24.72 -4.19
N ALA A 522 10.41 24.47 -3.30
CA ALA A 522 10.33 23.42 -2.29
C ALA A 522 9.68 23.85 -0.97
N ALA A 523 9.34 25.12 -0.79
CA ALA A 523 8.94 25.68 0.52
C ALA A 523 7.77 24.94 1.17
N ILE A 524 6.75 24.55 0.40
CA ILE A 524 5.58 23.81 0.89
C ILE A 524 5.96 22.37 1.25
N ALA A 525 6.74 21.68 0.44
CA ALA A 525 7.25 20.35 0.73
C ALA A 525 8.12 20.33 2.00
N VAL A 526 8.97 21.35 2.17
CA VAL A 526 9.79 21.53 3.38
C VAL A 526 8.91 21.77 4.60
N ALA A 527 7.87 22.62 4.49
CA ALA A 527 6.95 22.90 5.59
C ALA A 527 6.16 21.65 6.02
N MET A 528 5.63 20.88 5.07
CA MET A 528 4.94 19.61 5.33
C MET A 528 5.89 18.61 5.98
N THR A 529 7.12 18.49 5.48
CA THR A 529 8.14 17.59 6.05
C THR A 529 8.49 17.98 7.49
N GLN A 530 8.73 19.26 7.77
CA GLN A 530 9.02 19.74 9.12
C GLN A 530 7.87 19.45 10.09
N LEU A 531 6.63 19.67 9.65
CA LEU A 531 5.43 19.40 10.42
C LEU A 531 5.30 17.90 10.77
N PHE A 532 5.47 17.04 9.76
CA PHE A 532 5.39 15.60 9.95
C PHE A 532 6.50 15.05 10.86
N VAL A 533 7.76 15.43 10.58
CA VAL A 533 8.92 14.95 11.36
C VAL A 533 8.82 15.37 12.82
N ALA A 534 8.30 16.58 13.11
CA ALA A 534 8.11 17.03 14.48
C ALA A 534 7.17 16.13 15.29
N GLN A 535 6.13 15.58 14.65
CA GLN A 535 5.16 14.70 15.28
C GLN A 535 5.63 13.23 15.30
N ALA A 536 6.17 12.76 14.18
CA ALA A 536 6.59 11.38 14.01
C ALA A 536 7.78 11.02 14.90
N HIS A 537 8.76 11.94 15.05
CA HIS A 537 9.89 11.75 15.95
C HIS A 537 9.43 11.54 17.39
N GLU A 538 8.57 12.41 17.93
CA GLU A 538 8.00 12.25 19.28
C GLU A 538 7.31 10.89 19.42
N ARG A 539 6.47 10.53 18.42
CA ARG A 539 5.73 9.28 18.47
C ARG A 539 6.65 8.04 18.46
N VAL A 540 7.75 8.05 17.71
CA VAL A 540 8.73 6.95 17.74
C VAL A 540 9.32 6.80 19.15
N PHE A 541 9.70 7.88 19.81
CA PHE A 541 10.26 7.81 21.15
C PHE A 541 9.24 7.39 22.20
N ASP A 542 7.99 7.82 22.09
CA ASP A 542 6.90 7.34 22.96
C ASP A 542 6.71 5.82 22.82
N LEU A 543 6.64 5.32 21.58
CA LEU A 543 6.51 3.88 21.32
C LEU A 543 7.70 3.09 21.85
N VAL A 544 8.94 3.58 21.65
CA VAL A 544 10.13 2.91 22.16
C VAL A 544 10.13 2.88 23.69
N ARG A 545 9.79 3.97 24.36
CA ARG A 545 9.69 4.01 25.83
C ARG A 545 8.62 3.04 26.34
N GLU A 546 7.45 2.99 25.70
CA GLU A 546 6.37 2.05 26.02
C GLU A 546 6.83 0.59 25.90
N MET A 547 7.51 0.24 24.80
CA MET A 547 8.08 -1.09 24.59
C MET A 547 9.12 -1.44 25.66
N LEU A 548 9.98 -0.51 26.04
CA LEU A 548 10.98 -0.72 27.08
C LEU A 548 10.34 -0.92 28.46
N MET A 549 9.31 -0.16 28.80
CA MET A 549 8.54 -0.35 30.02
C MET A 549 7.87 -1.73 30.08
N TRP A 550 7.34 -2.19 28.95
CA TRP A 550 6.74 -3.52 28.85
C TRP A 550 7.79 -4.64 28.96
N MET A 551 8.98 -4.42 28.42
CA MET A 551 10.07 -5.41 28.44
C MET A 551 10.76 -5.55 29.80
N HIS A 552 10.82 -4.51 30.63
CA HIS A 552 11.67 -4.46 31.82
C HIS A 552 10.88 -4.18 33.10
N GLN A 553 11.45 -4.57 34.26
CA GLN A 553 10.95 -4.19 35.57
C GLN A 553 11.56 -2.83 36.02
N THR A 554 11.03 -2.23 37.09
CA THR A 554 11.20 -0.82 37.44
C THR A 554 12.63 -0.26 37.29
N GLU A 555 13.65 -0.83 37.92
CA GLU A 555 15.02 -0.32 37.85
C GLU A 555 15.67 -0.48 36.47
N GLU A 556 15.35 -1.58 35.79
CA GLU A 556 15.89 -1.86 34.46
C GLU A 556 15.26 -0.96 33.39
N TRP A 557 13.94 -0.67 33.47
CA TRP A 557 13.30 0.21 32.49
C TRP A 557 13.73 1.67 32.67
N GLU A 558 13.94 2.17 33.90
CA GLU A 558 14.47 3.52 34.13
C GLU A 558 15.83 3.70 33.46
N LYS A 559 16.72 2.71 33.60
CA LYS A 559 17.99 2.69 32.91
C LYS A 559 17.82 2.65 31.39
N ALA A 560 16.98 1.75 30.87
CA ALA A 560 16.76 1.60 29.43
C ALA A 560 16.14 2.87 28.81
N VAL A 561 15.22 3.53 29.52
CA VAL A 561 14.64 4.81 29.09
C VAL A 561 15.70 5.94 29.13
N ALA A 562 16.57 5.97 30.13
CA ALA A 562 17.66 6.94 30.18
C ALA A 562 18.64 6.74 29.01
N GLU A 563 18.98 5.49 28.68
CA GLU A 563 19.84 5.13 27.55
C GLU A 563 19.23 5.52 26.20
N VAL A 564 17.94 5.23 25.95
CA VAL A 564 17.29 5.62 24.68
C VAL A 564 17.11 7.14 24.56
N ASN A 565 16.94 7.85 25.68
CA ASN A 565 16.84 9.31 25.68
C ASN A 565 18.15 10.01 25.25
N LEU A 566 19.29 9.30 25.20
CA LEU A 566 20.51 9.81 24.58
C LEU A 566 20.30 10.15 23.11
N TYR A 567 19.33 9.53 22.41
CA TYR A 567 19.02 9.77 21.01
C TYR A 567 17.88 10.78 20.82
N TYR A 568 17.20 11.20 21.89
CA TYR A 568 16.08 12.12 21.78
C TYR A 568 16.54 13.57 21.57
N GLU A 569 15.85 14.27 20.66
CA GLU A 569 16.01 15.70 20.43
C GLU A 569 14.66 16.40 20.34
N LEU A 570 14.40 17.34 21.25
CA LEU A 570 13.20 18.15 21.23
C LEU A 570 13.04 18.91 19.89
N SER A 571 11.84 18.86 19.34
CA SER A 571 11.53 19.62 18.13
C SER A 571 11.31 21.11 18.46
N ARG A 572 12.07 21.99 17.78
CA ARG A 572 11.94 23.46 17.93
C ARG A 572 11.18 24.08 16.76
N VAL A 573 10.14 23.39 16.26
CA VAL A 573 9.37 23.81 15.08
C VAL A 573 8.03 24.37 15.52
N ASN A 574 7.65 25.54 15.00
CA ASN A 574 6.32 26.10 15.24
C ASN A 574 5.28 25.41 14.32
N THR A 575 4.71 24.31 14.79
CA THR A 575 3.75 23.51 14.05
C THR A 575 2.46 24.25 13.71
N PHE A 576 2.03 25.25 14.50
CA PHE A 576 0.86 26.08 14.19
C PHE A 576 1.09 26.94 12.94
N SER A 577 2.25 27.58 12.84
CA SER A 577 2.60 28.40 11.68
C SER A 577 2.73 27.57 10.42
N LEU A 578 3.34 26.39 10.51
CA LEU A 578 3.47 25.46 9.37
C LEU A 578 2.10 24.99 8.88
N ARG A 579 1.19 24.57 9.78
CA ARG A 579 -0.16 24.17 9.40
C ARG A 579 -0.93 25.28 8.68
N ARG A 580 -0.80 26.52 9.15
CA ARG A 580 -1.44 27.67 8.50
C ARG A 580 -0.87 27.94 7.11
N LEU A 581 0.45 27.81 6.95
CA LEU A 581 1.11 27.94 5.66
C LEU A 581 0.61 26.88 4.66
N VAL A 582 0.63 25.62 5.06
CA VAL A 582 0.17 24.49 4.23
C VAL A 582 -1.32 24.63 3.92
N ALA A 583 -2.15 24.96 4.92
CA ALA A 583 -3.59 25.15 4.71
C ALA A 583 -3.91 26.27 3.72
N ARG A 584 -3.22 27.41 3.84
CA ARG A 584 -3.38 28.52 2.88
C ARG A 584 -3.10 28.04 1.46
N HIS A 585 -1.97 27.35 1.27
CA HIS A 585 -1.57 26.84 -0.04
C HIS A 585 -2.64 25.92 -0.66
N VAL A 586 -3.12 24.90 0.07
CA VAL A 586 -4.12 23.96 -0.47
C VAL A 586 -5.48 24.61 -0.68
N ILE A 587 -5.86 25.61 0.14
CA ILE A 587 -7.09 26.38 -0.04
C ILE A 587 -6.98 27.24 -1.32
N GLU A 588 -5.86 27.92 -1.57
CA GLU A 588 -5.63 28.73 -2.78
C GLU A 588 -5.62 27.86 -4.04
N ARG A 589 -5.00 26.68 -3.98
CA ARG A 589 -4.93 25.73 -5.11
C ARG A 589 -6.22 24.93 -5.34
N GLY A 590 -7.14 24.90 -4.40
CA GLY A 590 -8.38 24.12 -4.47
C GLY A 590 -8.23 22.64 -4.16
N GLY A 591 -7.07 22.19 -3.66
CA GLY A 591 -6.77 20.80 -3.37
C GLY A 591 -5.29 20.56 -3.11
N TYR A 592 -4.87 19.29 -3.23
CA TYR A 592 -3.47 18.89 -3.04
C TYR A 592 -2.60 19.35 -4.21
N ALA A 593 -1.59 20.15 -3.91
CA ALA A 593 -0.54 20.55 -4.84
C ALA A 593 0.75 20.83 -4.06
N ILE A 594 1.91 20.60 -4.70
CA ILE A 594 3.23 20.89 -4.10
C ILE A 594 3.85 22.14 -4.74
N ALA A 595 3.64 22.38 -6.04
CA ALA A 595 4.18 23.50 -6.80
C ALA A 595 3.09 24.25 -7.57
#